data_5e04fdfcac1a7dc62ba1d0acab368892
#
_entry.id   5e04fdfcac1a7dc62ba1d0acab368892
#
_cell.length_a   1.000
_cell.length_b   1.000
_cell.length_c   1.000
_cell.angle_alpha   90.00
_cell.angle_beta   90.00
_cell.angle_gamma   90.00
#
_symmetry.space_group_name_H-M   'P 1'
#
loop_
_entity.id
_entity.type
_entity.pdbx_description
1 polymer ?
#
loop_
_entity_poly.entity_id
_entity_poly.type
_entity_poly.pdbx_seq_one_letter_code
_entity_poly.pdbx_strand_id
1 'polypeptide(L)'
;FLSSKIIEEIRVGTTLGTNALLEKKGSKTALLVTKGFEDILRIGHQTRSSLFSLSIKDRPLLYSSCHGINERINSDGSIITSLDMDAVDKELRQIELSGIQSIAIAFMNSYKNPFHEIMAKEVALNYSFDHISTSHEVSRLIGFVDRCSTTVFDAYLTPAVHKYVEKFKEFTGDIPLKIMQSNGGLVEASKLQGKNLILSGPAGGVVGAIETSMRLGRKEIICFDMGGTSTDVAHCLGKIEYRSKTEIEGISIVAPMVDIHTVAAGGGSIVNFDGVQLKVGPASAGSEPGPACYKRGGPLTITDCNLLLGFLNPEYFPKCFGKDNNQMLDRQIVSTKFAKLIISSNSQQLQKMNIYQVAEGFIKMANEKMANAIKKISIDKGYDVRSYSLSCYGGAAPQHCCDVADLLGIKEILVNDNASVMSALGIGLASEKKVLEESVEKIFKKN
;
A
#
# COMPACT_ATOMS: atom_id res chain seq x y z
N PHE A 1 -2.65 -6.57 33.33
CA PHE A 1 -3.94 -6.39 32.64
C PHE A 1 -4.51 -5.03 33.09
N LEU A 2 -4.60 -4.05 32.16
CA LEU A 2 -5.27 -2.78 32.40
C LEU A 2 -6.78 -3.05 32.52
N SER A 3 -7.42 -2.49 33.57
CA SER A 3 -8.87 -2.56 33.71
C SER A 3 -9.55 -1.86 32.54
N SER A 4 -10.61 -2.46 31.96
CA SER A 4 -11.41 -1.89 30.87
C SER A 4 -11.95 -0.47 31.17
N LYS A 5 -11.99 -0.07 32.44
CA LYS A 5 -12.38 1.29 32.87
C LYS A 5 -11.33 2.38 32.60
N ILE A 6 -10.10 2.00 32.21
CA ILE A 6 -8.98 2.93 31.94
C ILE A 6 -8.78 3.15 30.44
N ILE A 7 -9.29 2.24 29.58
CA ILE A 7 -9.13 2.32 28.14
C ILE A 7 -10.43 2.84 27.54
N GLU A 8 -10.39 4.05 26.96
CA GLU A 8 -11.55 4.68 26.32
C GLU A 8 -11.77 4.15 24.90
N GLU A 9 -10.69 3.92 24.14
CA GLU A 9 -10.74 3.37 22.78
C GLU A 9 -9.43 2.72 22.38
N ILE A 10 -9.49 1.83 21.40
CA ILE A 10 -8.32 1.20 20.76
C ILE A 10 -8.23 1.67 19.31
N ARG A 11 -7.05 2.10 18.91
CA ARG A 11 -6.75 2.55 17.54
C ARG A 11 -5.77 1.60 16.88
N VAL A 12 -6.10 1.09 15.70
CA VAL A 12 -5.31 0.06 15.02
C VAL A 12 -5.02 0.47 13.58
N GLY A 13 -3.78 0.30 13.14
CA GLY A 13 -3.40 0.24 11.73
C GLY A 13 -3.08 -1.19 11.33
N THR A 14 -3.37 -1.57 10.11
CA THR A 14 -3.16 -2.94 9.62
C THR A 14 -2.69 -2.97 8.18
N THR A 15 -1.83 -3.92 7.86
CA THR A 15 -1.43 -4.24 6.47
C THR A 15 -2.32 -5.33 5.85
N LEU A 16 -3.40 -5.72 6.55
CA LEU A 16 -4.28 -6.81 6.13
C LEU A 16 -4.76 -6.65 4.67
N GLY A 17 -5.22 -5.45 4.30
CA GLY A 17 -5.73 -5.19 2.96
C GLY A 17 -4.69 -5.41 1.87
N THR A 18 -3.51 -4.85 2.06
CA THR A 18 -2.39 -5.02 1.11
C THR A 18 -1.92 -6.46 1.05
N ASN A 19 -1.75 -7.13 2.20
CA ASN A 19 -1.28 -8.50 2.25
C ASN A 19 -2.30 -9.48 1.66
N ALA A 20 -3.59 -9.33 1.96
CA ALA A 20 -4.64 -10.20 1.40
C ALA A 20 -4.73 -10.09 -0.13
N LEU A 21 -4.46 -8.91 -0.69
CA LEU A 21 -4.37 -8.73 -2.14
C LEU A 21 -3.13 -9.43 -2.72
N LEU A 22 -1.95 -9.20 -2.16
CA LEU A 22 -0.69 -9.78 -2.63
C LEU A 22 -0.65 -11.30 -2.51
N GLU A 23 -1.21 -11.85 -1.42
CA GLU A 23 -1.26 -13.29 -1.15
C GLU A 23 -2.48 -13.98 -1.79
N LYS A 24 -3.35 -13.21 -2.45
CA LYS A 24 -4.60 -13.70 -3.07
C LYS A 24 -5.52 -14.43 -2.09
N LYS A 25 -5.63 -13.92 -0.87
CA LYS A 25 -6.40 -14.51 0.25
C LYS A 25 -7.74 -13.80 0.52
N GLY A 26 -8.41 -13.28 -0.49
CA GLY A 26 -9.76 -12.72 -0.37
C GLY A 26 -10.85 -13.76 -0.56
N SER A 27 -12.11 -13.31 -0.46
CA SER A 27 -13.29 -14.14 -0.60
C SER A 27 -13.58 -14.51 -2.06
N LYS A 28 -14.14 -15.69 -2.30
CA LYS A 28 -14.65 -16.05 -3.62
C LYS A 28 -15.79 -15.10 -4.00
N THR A 29 -15.58 -14.32 -5.04
CA THR A 29 -16.46 -13.22 -5.43
C THR A 29 -17.06 -13.47 -6.79
N ALA A 30 -18.36 -13.16 -6.98
CA ALA A 30 -18.98 -13.04 -8.30
C ALA A 30 -19.24 -11.57 -8.64
N LEU A 31 -19.12 -11.24 -9.92
CA LEU A 31 -19.42 -9.92 -10.46
C LEU A 31 -20.74 -9.99 -11.25
N LEU A 32 -21.71 -9.18 -10.85
CA LEU A 32 -22.89 -8.86 -11.64
C LEU A 32 -22.64 -7.54 -12.38
N VAL A 33 -22.74 -7.56 -13.70
CA VAL A 33 -22.43 -6.41 -14.55
C VAL A 33 -23.53 -6.22 -15.60
N THR A 34 -23.71 -5.02 -16.11
CA THR A 34 -24.60 -4.77 -17.27
C THR A 34 -24.24 -5.71 -18.41
N LYS A 35 -25.22 -6.40 -19.00
CA LYS A 35 -25.04 -7.33 -20.12
C LYS A 35 -24.27 -6.68 -21.28
N GLY A 36 -23.29 -7.43 -21.83
CA GLY A 36 -22.36 -6.97 -22.86
C GLY A 36 -21.09 -6.32 -22.32
N PHE A 37 -20.92 -6.25 -20.99
CA PHE A 37 -19.72 -5.74 -20.32
C PHE A 37 -19.01 -6.81 -19.47
N GLU A 38 -19.26 -8.09 -19.69
CA GLU A 38 -18.70 -9.19 -18.90
C GLU A 38 -17.16 -9.23 -18.96
N ASP A 39 -16.57 -8.79 -20.06
CA ASP A 39 -15.13 -8.74 -20.26
C ASP A 39 -14.50 -7.39 -19.85
N ILE A 40 -15.26 -6.47 -19.27
CA ILE A 40 -14.80 -5.09 -19.00
C ILE A 40 -13.52 -5.03 -18.17
N LEU A 41 -13.38 -5.86 -17.16
CA LEU A 41 -12.16 -5.89 -16.30
C LEU A 41 -11.00 -6.65 -16.94
N ARG A 42 -11.28 -7.61 -17.83
CA ARG A 42 -10.26 -8.28 -18.63
C ARG A 42 -9.65 -7.32 -19.65
N ILE A 43 -10.49 -6.54 -20.34
CA ILE A 43 -10.09 -5.50 -21.29
C ILE A 43 -9.42 -4.33 -20.55
N GLY A 44 -10.01 -3.88 -19.44
CA GLY A 44 -9.55 -2.75 -18.64
C GLY A 44 -9.42 -1.47 -19.46
N HIS A 45 -8.37 -0.69 -19.21
CA HIS A 45 -8.08 0.55 -19.97
C HIS A 45 -7.29 0.31 -21.26
N GLN A 46 -7.16 -0.94 -21.73
CA GLN A 46 -6.38 -1.34 -22.90
C GLN A 46 -4.89 -0.95 -22.83
N THR A 47 -4.38 -0.60 -21.65
CA THR A 47 -2.97 -0.33 -21.42
C THR A 47 -2.17 -1.64 -21.44
N ARG A 48 -1.12 -1.70 -22.27
CA ARG A 48 -0.22 -2.84 -22.36
C ARG A 48 1.00 -2.61 -21.49
N SER A 49 1.43 -3.63 -20.74
CA SER A 49 2.68 -3.58 -19.98
C SER A 49 3.93 -3.50 -20.87
N SER A 50 3.81 -3.99 -22.12
CA SER A 50 4.84 -3.88 -23.17
C SER A 50 4.16 -3.64 -24.51
N LEU A 51 4.47 -2.52 -25.16
CA LEU A 51 3.88 -2.10 -26.45
C LEU A 51 4.20 -3.07 -27.59
N PHE A 52 5.37 -3.71 -27.55
CA PHE A 52 5.88 -4.57 -28.63
C PHE A 52 5.75 -6.07 -28.32
N SER A 53 5.10 -6.44 -27.22
CA SER A 53 4.86 -7.85 -26.91
C SER A 53 3.79 -8.43 -27.85
N LEU A 54 4.09 -9.55 -28.50
CA LEU A 54 3.12 -10.31 -29.30
C LEU A 54 2.13 -11.08 -28.42
N SER A 55 2.50 -11.38 -27.18
CA SER A 55 1.65 -12.04 -26.18
C SER A 55 1.20 -11.02 -25.14
N ILE A 56 -0.11 -10.80 -25.06
CA ILE A 56 -0.70 -9.96 -24.03
C ILE A 56 -0.96 -10.84 -22.82
N LYS A 57 -0.36 -10.52 -21.68
CA LYS A 57 -0.67 -11.18 -20.40
C LYS A 57 -2.05 -10.72 -19.93
N ASP A 58 -2.89 -11.68 -19.55
CA ASP A 58 -4.17 -11.38 -18.91
C ASP A 58 -3.96 -10.59 -17.63
N ARG A 59 -4.87 -9.65 -17.38
CA ARG A 59 -4.90 -8.90 -16.12
C ARG A 59 -5.35 -9.84 -14.99
N PRO A 60 -4.82 -9.68 -13.79
CA PRO A 60 -5.32 -10.42 -12.65
C PRO A 60 -6.78 -10.02 -12.37
N LEU A 61 -7.65 -11.01 -12.24
CA LEU A 61 -9.05 -10.83 -11.89
C LEU A 61 -9.27 -11.32 -10.46
N LEU A 62 -10.02 -10.54 -9.67
CA LEU A 62 -10.35 -10.87 -8.28
C LEU A 62 -11.71 -11.56 -8.13
N TYR A 63 -12.45 -11.73 -9.21
CA TYR A 63 -13.69 -12.49 -9.20
C TYR A 63 -13.50 -13.89 -9.77
N SER A 64 -14.35 -14.83 -9.32
CA SER A 64 -14.36 -16.23 -9.78
C SER A 64 -15.32 -16.43 -10.95
N SER A 65 -16.39 -15.63 -11.02
CA SER A 65 -17.39 -15.65 -12.10
C SER A 65 -17.93 -14.26 -12.38
N CYS A 66 -18.39 -14.04 -13.62
CA CYS A 66 -18.96 -12.77 -14.07
C CYS A 66 -20.27 -13.04 -14.81
N HIS A 67 -21.32 -12.31 -14.47
CA HIS A 67 -22.69 -12.55 -14.91
C HIS A 67 -23.29 -11.26 -15.50
N GLY A 68 -23.66 -11.30 -16.78
CA GLY A 68 -24.27 -10.18 -17.48
C GLY A 68 -25.77 -10.07 -17.20
N ILE A 69 -26.19 -9.01 -16.55
CA ILE A 69 -27.58 -8.73 -16.20
C ILE A 69 -28.22 -7.83 -17.25
N ASN A 70 -29.38 -8.23 -17.74
CA ASN A 70 -30.12 -7.46 -18.74
C ASN A 70 -30.79 -6.25 -18.08
N GLU A 71 -30.11 -5.14 -18.10
CA GLU A 71 -30.54 -3.84 -17.60
C GLU A 71 -29.77 -2.74 -18.37
N ARG A 72 -30.31 -1.51 -18.41
CA ARG A 72 -29.58 -0.38 -18.97
C ARG A 72 -30.08 0.93 -18.42
N ILE A 73 -29.18 1.72 -17.88
CA ILE A 73 -29.33 3.12 -17.53
C ILE A 73 -28.53 3.97 -18.51
N ASN A 74 -29.15 5.03 -18.99
CA ASN A 74 -28.53 6.00 -19.90
C ASN A 74 -27.59 6.96 -19.16
N SER A 75 -26.78 7.72 -19.89
CA SER A 75 -25.85 8.70 -19.33
C SER A 75 -26.53 9.87 -18.60
N ASP A 76 -27.79 10.18 -18.95
CA ASP A 76 -28.62 11.18 -18.26
C ASP A 76 -29.32 10.63 -17.00
N GLY A 77 -29.22 9.33 -16.74
CA GLY A 77 -29.86 8.63 -15.62
C GLY A 77 -31.25 8.07 -15.95
N SER A 78 -31.77 8.22 -17.18
CA SER A 78 -33.02 7.60 -17.61
C SER A 78 -32.85 6.08 -17.79
N ILE A 79 -33.92 5.33 -17.54
CA ILE A 79 -33.92 3.88 -17.71
C ILE A 79 -34.24 3.54 -19.17
N ILE A 80 -33.33 2.86 -19.85
CA ILE A 80 -33.50 2.35 -21.21
C ILE A 80 -34.10 0.94 -21.16
N THR A 81 -33.55 0.07 -20.30
CA THR A 81 -34.00 -1.30 -20.08
C THR A 81 -34.16 -1.51 -18.60
N SER A 82 -35.37 -1.84 -18.17
CA SER A 82 -35.67 -2.13 -16.76
C SER A 82 -34.98 -3.41 -16.31
N LEU A 83 -34.59 -3.45 -15.03
CA LEU A 83 -34.05 -4.65 -14.41
C LEU A 83 -35.15 -5.71 -14.24
N ASP A 84 -34.87 -6.92 -14.68
CA ASP A 84 -35.68 -8.09 -14.44
C ASP A 84 -35.28 -8.75 -13.12
N MET A 85 -36.13 -8.58 -12.09
CA MET A 85 -35.84 -9.07 -10.73
C MET A 85 -35.84 -10.59 -10.66
N ASP A 86 -36.70 -11.27 -11.43
CA ASP A 86 -36.77 -12.74 -11.45
C ASP A 86 -35.55 -13.34 -12.12
N ALA A 87 -35.03 -12.68 -13.15
CA ALA A 87 -33.76 -13.06 -13.77
C ALA A 87 -32.58 -12.88 -12.82
N VAL A 88 -32.53 -11.78 -12.04
CA VAL A 88 -31.51 -11.54 -11.02
C VAL A 88 -31.58 -12.60 -9.92
N ASP A 89 -32.77 -12.92 -9.42
CA ASP A 89 -32.97 -13.94 -8.39
C ASP A 89 -32.48 -15.32 -8.84
N LYS A 90 -32.85 -15.72 -10.05
CA LYS A 90 -32.39 -16.98 -10.64
C LYS A 90 -30.87 -17.06 -10.76
N GLU A 91 -30.23 -15.96 -11.16
CA GLU A 91 -28.80 -15.89 -11.31
C GLU A 91 -28.08 -15.96 -9.94
N LEU A 92 -28.55 -15.19 -8.96
CA LEU A 92 -28.00 -15.18 -7.60
C LEU A 92 -28.12 -16.56 -6.92
N ARG A 93 -29.21 -17.28 -7.14
CA ARG A 93 -29.40 -18.65 -6.68
C ARG A 93 -28.34 -19.61 -7.23
N GLN A 94 -27.99 -19.49 -8.52
CA GLN A 94 -26.95 -20.31 -9.12
C GLN A 94 -25.56 -19.95 -8.58
N ILE A 95 -25.31 -18.65 -8.36
CA ILE A 95 -24.08 -18.14 -7.78
C ILE A 95 -23.89 -18.69 -6.36
N GLU A 96 -24.92 -18.63 -5.51
CA GLU A 96 -24.86 -19.18 -4.15
C GLU A 96 -24.54 -20.69 -4.15
N LEU A 97 -25.24 -21.47 -5.01
CA LEU A 97 -25.01 -22.92 -5.16
C LEU A 97 -23.60 -23.26 -5.65
N SER A 98 -22.90 -22.34 -6.31
CA SER A 98 -21.50 -22.51 -6.73
C SER A 98 -20.47 -22.27 -5.61
N GLY A 99 -20.91 -21.92 -4.39
CA GLY A 99 -20.08 -21.67 -3.23
C GLY A 99 -19.35 -20.32 -3.27
N ILE A 100 -19.92 -19.35 -3.98
CA ILE A 100 -19.48 -17.93 -3.94
C ILE A 100 -19.88 -17.33 -2.59
N GLN A 101 -18.98 -16.53 -2.03
CA GLN A 101 -19.15 -15.94 -0.70
C GLN A 101 -19.47 -14.43 -0.75
N SER A 102 -19.09 -13.75 -1.81
CA SER A 102 -19.28 -12.30 -1.94
C SER A 102 -19.79 -11.91 -3.32
N ILE A 103 -20.59 -10.85 -3.36
CA ILE A 103 -21.16 -10.30 -4.59
C ILE A 103 -20.67 -8.87 -4.81
N ALA A 104 -20.18 -8.60 -6.01
CA ALA A 104 -19.95 -7.26 -6.52
C ALA A 104 -21.02 -6.94 -7.58
N ILE A 105 -21.74 -5.83 -7.41
CA ILE A 105 -22.76 -5.38 -8.36
C ILE A 105 -22.27 -4.05 -8.96
N ALA A 106 -22.03 -4.04 -10.27
CA ALA A 106 -21.54 -2.86 -10.96
C ALA A 106 -22.27 -2.67 -12.29
N PHE A 107 -23.26 -1.78 -12.28
CA PHE A 107 -24.03 -1.49 -13.48
C PHE A 107 -23.60 -0.19 -14.14
N MET A 108 -23.83 -0.10 -15.47
CA MET A 108 -23.50 1.06 -16.25
C MET A 108 -24.30 2.28 -15.75
N ASN A 109 -23.61 3.42 -15.58
CA ASN A 109 -24.19 4.70 -15.16
C ASN A 109 -24.88 4.69 -13.77
N SER A 110 -24.66 3.69 -12.93
CA SER A 110 -25.21 3.64 -11.56
C SER A 110 -24.72 4.79 -10.66
N TYR A 111 -23.59 5.42 -10.98
CA TYR A 111 -23.14 6.64 -10.31
C TYR A 111 -24.15 7.79 -10.46
N LYS A 112 -24.92 7.80 -11.56
CA LYS A 112 -25.94 8.80 -11.90
C LYS A 112 -27.31 8.38 -11.35
N ASN A 113 -27.72 7.14 -11.59
CA ASN A 113 -28.95 6.57 -11.11
C ASN A 113 -28.68 5.16 -10.56
N PRO A 114 -28.66 4.99 -9.22
CA PRO A 114 -28.32 3.71 -8.59
C PRO A 114 -29.51 2.73 -8.51
N PHE A 115 -30.67 3.05 -9.06
CA PHE A 115 -31.93 2.34 -8.83
C PHE A 115 -31.79 0.83 -9.10
N HIS A 116 -31.21 0.41 -10.23
CA HIS A 116 -31.05 -1.01 -10.56
C HIS A 116 -30.07 -1.73 -9.61
N GLU A 117 -28.99 -1.07 -9.17
CA GLU A 117 -28.09 -1.67 -8.19
C GLU A 117 -28.75 -1.84 -6.82
N ILE A 118 -29.60 -0.90 -6.40
CA ILE A 118 -30.38 -0.98 -5.16
C ILE A 118 -31.33 -2.18 -5.24
N MET A 119 -32.09 -2.30 -6.31
CA MET A 119 -33.00 -3.44 -6.54
C MET A 119 -32.25 -4.77 -6.53
N ALA A 120 -31.14 -4.88 -7.27
CA ALA A 120 -30.36 -6.10 -7.32
C ALA A 120 -29.75 -6.47 -5.95
N LYS A 121 -29.33 -5.46 -5.17
CA LYS A 121 -28.85 -5.65 -3.79
C LYS A 121 -29.95 -6.18 -2.87
N GLU A 122 -31.18 -5.64 -2.97
CA GLU A 122 -32.33 -6.11 -2.18
C GLU A 122 -32.62 -7.60 -2.45
N VAL A 123 -32.55 -8.04 -3.71
CA VAL A 123 -32.65 -9.47 -4.03
C VAL A 123 -31.52 -10.28 -3.42
N ALA A 124 -30.27 -9.77 -3.56
CA ALA A 124 -29.09 -10.47 -3.06
C ALA A 124 -29.07 -10.63 -1.53
N LEU A 125 -29.73 -9.75 -0.78
CA LEU A 125 -29.86 -9.85 0.68
C LEU A 125 -30.72 -11.06 1.14
N ASN A 126 -31.47 -11.69 0.25
CA ASN A 126 -32.24 -12.92 0.55
C ASN A 126 -31.36 -14.19 0.54
N TYR A 127 -30.08 -14.07 0.17
CA TYR A 127 -29.11 -15.16 0.06
C TYR A 127 -28.04 -15.08 1.15
N SER A 128 -27.30 -16.18 1.36
CA SER A 128 -26.31 -16.30 2.43
C SER A 128 -24.91 -15.81 2.01
N PHE A 129 -24.83 -14.66 1.35
CA PHE A 129 -23.53 -14.05 1.02
C PHE A 129 -22.92 -13.33 2.23
N ASP A 130 -21.63 -13.52 2.44
CA ASP A 130 -20.87 -12.85 3.51
C ASP A 130 -20.84 -11.32 3.31
N HIS A 131 -20.83 -10.86 2.05
CA HIS A 131 -20.79 -9.44 1.72
C HIS A 131 -21.33 -9.13 0.32
N ILE A 132 -21.97 -7.97 0.19
CA ILE A 132 -22.50 -7.44 -1.07
C ILE A 132 -22.00 -5.99 -1.22
N SER A 133 -21.17 -5.74 -2.25
CA SER A 133 -20.72 -4.40 -2.62
C SER A 133 -21.46 -3.91 -3.87
N THR A 134 -22.00 -2.69 -3.82
CA THR A 134 -22.59 -2.03 -4.99
C THR A 134 -21.73 -0.87 -5.45
N SER A 135 -21.62 -0.67 -6.75
CA SER A 135 -20.65 0.30 -7.29
C SER A 135 -20.98 1.74 -6.93
N HIS A 136 -22.25 2.11 -6.81
CA HIS A 136 -22.68 3.45 -6.41
C HIS A 136 -22.38 3.77 -4.92
N GLU A 137 -22.32 2.76 -4.04
CA GLU A 137 -21.90 2.94 -2.64
C GLU A 137 -20.37 2.97 -2.50
N VAL A 138 -19.68 2.17 -3.33
CA VAL A 138 -18.22 2.06 -3.31
C VAL A 138 -17.56 3.29 -3.93
N SER A 139 -18.08 3.79 -5.08
CA SER A 139 -17.53 4.95 -5.77
C SER A 139 -18.60 5.62 -6.64
N ARG A 140 -18.82 6.92 -6.43
CA ARG A 140 -19.76 7.73 -7.24
C ARG A 140 -19.08 8.43 -8.42
N LEU A 141 -18.00 7.83 -8.94
CA LEU A 141 -17.25 8.39 -10.06
C LEU A 141 -17.70 7.79 -11.40
N ILE A 142 -17.65 8.59 -12.44
CA ILE A 142 -18.13 8.25 -13.80
C ILE A 142 -17.37 7.06 -14.44
N GLY A 143 -16.08 6.89 -14.15
CA GLY A 143 -15.21 5.88 -14.77
C GLY A 143 -15.67 4.44 -14.51
N PHE A 144 -16.35 3.80 -15.47
CA PHE A 144 -16.98 2.49 -15.27
C PHE A 144 -15.95 1.37 -14.98
N VAL A 145 -14.84 1.30 -15.71
CA VAL A 145 -13.79 0.29 -15.48
C VAL A 145 -13.24 0.38 -14.06
N ASP A 146 -12.88 1.58 -13.64
CA ASP A 146 -12.30 1.82 -12.32
C ASP A 146 -13.32 1.58 -11.20
N ARG A 147 -14.57 2.02 -11.39
CA ARG A 147 -15.65 1.78 -10.43
C ARG A 147 -15.95 0.29 -10.28
N CYS A 148 -16.05 -0.45 -11.39
CA CYS A 148 -16.25 -1.88 -11.40
C CYS A 148 -15.09 -2.63 -10.71
N SER A 149 -13.84 -2.28 -11.05
CA SER A 149 -12.63 -2.86 -10.42
C SER A 149 -12.60 -2.64 -8.91
N THR A 150 -12.93 -1.42 -8.46
CA THR A 150 -12.97 -1.08 -7.04
C THR A 150 -14.08 -1.81 -6.30
N THR A 151 -15.23 -2.01 -6.94
CA THR A 151 -16.36 -2.75 -6.34
C THR A 151 -16.03 -4.22 -6.14
N VAL A 152 -15.39 -4.84 -7.15
CA VAL A 152 -14.90 -6.23 -7.04
C VAL A 152 -13.84 -6.34 -5.95
N PHE A 153 -12.91 -5.38 -5.89
CA PHE A 153 -11.88 -5.34 -4.85
C PHE A 153 -12.50 -5.22 -3.45
N ASP A 154 -13.50 -4.35 -3.28
CA ASP A 154 -14.19 -4.18 -2.00
C ASP A 154 -14.93 -5.46 -1.57
N ALA A 155 -15.69 -6.09 -2.48
CA ALA A 155 -16.37 -7.36 -2.23
C ALA A 155 -15.40 -8.50 -1.91
N TYR A 156 -14.24 -8.53 -2.56
CA TYR A 156 -13.20 -9.52 -2.35
C TYR A 156 -12.54 -9.41 -0.97
N LEU A 157 -12.32 -8.18 -0.48
CA LEU A 157 -11.51 -7.93 0.71
C LEU A 157 -12.35 -7.77 1.98
N THR A 158 -13.54 -7.18 1.92
CA THR A 158 -14.33 -6.81 3.10
C THR A 158 -14.65 -7.98 4.03
N PRO A 159 -14.96 -9.20 3.57
CA PRO A 159 -15.17 -10.33 4.49
C PRO A 159 -13.93 -10.71 5.32
N ALA A 160 -12.73 -10.62 4.71
CA ALA A 160 -11.49 -10.87 5.45
C ALA A 160 -11.25 -9.79 6.51
N VAL A 161 -11.61 -8.55 6.21
CA VAL A 161 -11.56 -7.42 7.14
C VAL A 161 -12.53 -7.62 8.29
N HIS A 162 -13.77 -8.01 8.03
CA HIS A 162 -14.76 -8.28 9.07
C HIS A 162 -14.32 -9.40 10.00
N LYS A 163 -13.82 -10.52 9.46
CA LYS A 163 -13.25 -11.62 10.27
C LYS A 163 -12.07 -11.18 11.14
N TYR A 164 -11.23 -10.27 10.64
CA TYR A 164 -10.15 -9.70 11.43
C TYR A 164 -10.68 -8.83 12.58
N VAL A 165 -11.66 -7.98 12.30
CA VAL A 165 -12.31 -7.13 13.32
C VAL A 165 -13.00 -7.97 14.39
N GLU A 166 -13.73 -9.02 14.02
CA GLU A 166 -14.38 -9.93 14.95
C GLU A 166 -13.38 -10.59 15.90
N LYS A 167 -12.31 -11.18 15.35
CA LYS A 167 -11.23 -11.74 16.17
C LYS A 167 -10.62 -10.71 17.13
N PHE A 168 -10.47 -9.45 16.68
CA PHE A 168 -9.93 -8.41 17.53
C PHE A 168 -10.88 -8.09 18.69
N LYS A 169 -12.19 -8.05 18.44
CA LYS A 169 -13.24 -7.84 19.45
C LYS A 169 -13.29 -8.94 20.50
N GLU A 170 -12.97 -10.20 20.13
CA GLU A 170 -12.86 -11.29 21.11
C GLU A 170 -11.85 -10.99 22.24
N PHE A 171 -10.77 -10.25 21.91
CA PHE A 171 -9.74 -9.85 22.89
C PHE A 171 -10.03 -8.53 23.59
N THR A 172 -10.72 -7.60 22.93
CA THR A 172 -10.94 -6.23 23.43
C THR A 172 -12.30 -6.03 24.09
N GLY A 173 -13.23 -6.97 23.88
CA GLY A 173 -14.60 -6.86 24.37
C GLY A 173 -15.33 -5.65 23.77
N ASP A 174 -16.05 -4.92 24.62
CA ASP A 174 -16.89 -3.76 24.22
C ASP A 174 -16.11 -2.45 24.07
N ILE A 175 -14.77 -2.47 24.17
CA ILE A 175 -13.96 -1.26 24.00
C ILE A 175 -14.08 -0.79 22.54
N PRO A 176 -14.42 0.49 22.31
CA PRO A 176 -14.51 1.04 20.96
C PRO A 176 -13.23 0.83 20.14
N LEU A 177 -13.37 0.23 18.97
CA LEU A 177 -12.26 -0.06 18.05
C LEU A 177 -12.33 0.85 16.83
N LYS A 178 -11.28 1.63 16.60
CA LYS A 178 -11.11 2.47 15.42
C LYS A 178 -9.95 1.98 14.58
N ILE A 179 -10.13 1.99 13.27
CA ILE A 179 -9.12 1.48 12.32
C ILE A 179 -8.68 2.61 11.39
N MET A 180 -7.37 2.70 11.19
CA MET A 180 -6.74 3.63 10.25
C MET A 180 -7.09 3.25 8.82
N GLN A 181 -7.55 4.24 8.05
CA GLN A 181 -7.84 4.11 6.63
C GLN A 181 -6.67 4.61 5.77
N SER A 182 -6.72 4.27 4.48
CA SER A 182 -5.78 4.74 3.44
C SER A 182 -5.66 6.26 3.35
N ASN A 183 -6.72 6.99 3.72
CA ASN A 183 -6.77 8.46 3.73
C ASN A 183 -6.13 9.09 4.98
N GLY A 184 -5.49 8.29 5.85
CA GLY A 184 -4.89 8.78 7.08
C GLY A 184 -5.89 9.20 8.17
N GLY A 185 -7.18 8.88 8.02
CA GLY A 185 -8.21 9.08 9.04
C GLY A 185 -8.60 7.77 9.71
N LEU A 186 -9.21 7.89 10.87
CA LEU A 186 -9.80 6.76 11.60
C LEU A 186 -11.27 6.56 11.22
N VAL A 187 -11.73 5.32 11.30
CA VAL A 187 -13.13 4.94 11.18
C VAL A 187 -13.47 3.88 12.23
N GLU A 188 -14.71 3.87 12.71
CA GLU A 188 -15.19 2.76 13.51
C GLU A 188 -15.07 1.43 12.79
N ALA A 189 -14.61 0.40 13.47
CA ALA A 189 -14.37 -0.92 12.88
C ALA A 189 -15.62 -1.51 12.20
N SER A 190 -16.83 -1.21 12.70
CA SER A 190 -18.11 -1.63 12.12
C SER A 190 -18.46 -0.99 10.77
N LYS A 191 -17.83 0.16 10.46
CA LYS A 191 -18.08 0.95 9.23
C LYS A 191 -16.95 0.80 8.21
N LEU A 192 -15.99 -0.08 8.49
CA LEU A 192 -14.80 -0.26 7.67
C LEU A 192 -15.13 -1.00 6.38
N GLN A 193 -14.70 -0.45 5.25
CA GLN A 193 -14.79 -1.05 3.92
C GLN A 193 -13.40 -1.53 3.46
N GLY A 194 -13.32 -2.65 2.76
CA GLY A 194 -12.07 -3.23 2.31
C GLY A 194 -11.24 -2.29 1.43
N LYS A 195 -11.90 -1.51 0.55
CA LYS A 195 -11.25 -0.52 -0.32
C LYS A 195 -10.42 0.54 0.43
N ASN A 196 -10.74 0.81 1.70
CA ASN A 196 -10.12 1.86 2.49
C ASN A 196 -8.88 1.38 3.29
N LEU A 197 -8.47 0.12 3.13
CA LEU A 197 -7.35 -0.46 3.91
C LEU A 197 -6.03 -0.56 3.17
N ILE A 198 -5.96 -0.13 1.92
CA ILE A 198 -4.72 -0.15 1.15
C ILE A 198 -3.75 0.93 1.67
N LEU A 199 -2.50 0.53 1.97
CA LEU A 199 -1.46 1.44 2.46
C LEU A 199 -1.83 2.19 3.76
N SER A 200 -2.73 1.66 4.59
CA SER A 200 -3.14 2.32 5.83
C SER A 200 -2.02 2.39 6.87
N GLY A 201 -1.09 1.44 6.90
CA GLY A 201 0.08 1.46 7.76
C GLY A 201 1.02 2.64 7.47
N PRO A 202 1.54 2.78 6.24
CA PRO A 202 2.32 3.94 5.81
C PRO A 202 1.59 5.28 5.99
N ALA A 203 0.27 5.33 5.78
CA ALA A 203 -0.53 6.53 6.02
C ALA A 203 -0.45 7.01 7.48
N GLY A 204 -0.44 6.08 8.45
CA GLY A 204 -0.20 6.41 9.85
C GLY A 204 1.16 7.07 10.08
N GLY A 205 2.21 6.55 9.45
CA GLY A 205 3.56 7.14 9.51
C GLY A 205 3.60 8.57 8.99
N VAL A 206 2.96 8.82 7.85
CA VAL A 206 2.85 10.17 7.27
C VAL A 206 2.08 11.11 8.20
N VAL A 207 0.94 10.68 8.76
CA VAL A 207 0.18 11.48 9.73
C VAL A 207 1.05 11.84 10.94
N GLY A 208 1.77 10.86 11.52
CA GLY A 208 2.65 11.09 12.66
C GLY A 208 3.79 12.07 12.34
N ALA A 209 4.45 11.89 11.19
CA ALA A 209 5.52 12.76 10.75
C ALA A 209 5.05 14.21 10.53
N ILE A 210 3.90 14.41 9.90
CA ILE A 210 3.33 15.73 9.65
C ILE A 210 2.91 16.40 10.96
N GLU A 211 2.13 15.72 11.80
CA GLU A 211 1.62 16.26 13.07
C GLU A 211 2.79 16.67 14.00
N THR A 212 3.81 15.84 14.10
CA THR A 212 4.97 16.17 14.95
C THR A 212 5.81 17.32 14.38
N SER A 213 5.99 17.37 13.06
CA SER A 213 6.72 18.46 12.39
C SER A 213 5.96 19.78 12.47
N MET A 214 4.65 19.78 12.33
CA MET A 214 3.82 20.99 12.49
C MET A 214 3.89 21.57 13.89
N ARG A 215 4.00 20.74 14.93
CA ARG A 215 4.22 21.22 16.32
C ARG A 215 5.55 21.97 16.49
N LEU A 216 6.53 21.67 15.62
CA LEU A 216 7.81 22.40 15.54
C LEU A 216 7.74 23.62 14.61
N GLY A 217 6.55 23.97 14.10
CA GLY A 217 6.35 25.09 13.16
C GLY A 217 6.80 24.79 11.73
N ARG A 218 7.08 23.54 11.39
CA ARG A 218 7.49 23.11 10.05
C ARG A 218 6.28 22.68 9.23
N LYS A 219 6.05 23.34 8.09
CA LYS A 219 4.90 23.08 7.19
C LYS A 219 5.32 22.44 5.86
N GLU A 220 6.54 22.69 5.41
CA GLU A 220 7.12 22.14 4.18
C GLU A 220 7.94 20.92 4.55
N ILE A 221 7.38 19.71 4.31
CA ILE A 221 7.92 18.46 4.85
C ILE A 221 7.99 17.40 3.74
N ILE A 222 9.12 16.73 3.67
CA ILE A 222 9.25 15.44 2.99
C ILE A 222 9.26 14.36 4.07
N CYS A 223 8.26 13.49 4.06
CA CYS A 223 8.23 12.29 4.88
C CYS A 223 9.16 11.24 4.27
N PHE A 224 10.02 10.64 5.09
CA PHE A 224 11.01 9.66 4.66
C PHE A 224 11.01 8.49 5.65
N ASP A 225 10.27 7.44 5.29
CA ASP A 225 10.12 6.20 6.06
C ASP A 225 10.92 5.08 5.40
N MET A 226 12.00 4.65 6.00
CA MET A 226 12.76 3.50 5.51
C MET A 226 12.71 2.36 6.50
N GLY A 227 12.07 1.29 6.07
CA GLY A 227 12.02 0.02 6.78
C GLY A 227 13.02 -1.02 6.25
N GLY A 228 12.77 -2.28 6.55
CA GLY A 228 13.61 -3.38 6.07
C GLY A 228 13.44 -3.70 4.59
N THR A 229 12.26 -3.48 4.00
CA THR A 229 11.91 -3.93 2.65
C THR A 229 11.83 -2.81 1.63
N SER A 230 11.31 -1.67 2.04
CA SER A 230 11.02 -0.53 1.17
C SER A 230 11.27 0.80 1.87
N THR A 231 11.24 1.85 1.08
CA THR A 231 11.18 3.24 1.55
C THR A 231 9.90 3.88 1.03
N ASP A 232 9.14 4.46 1.93
CA ASP A 232 7.94 5.23 1.65
C ASP A 232 8.25 6.72 1.78
N VAL A 233 7.89 7.49 0.75
CA VAL A 233 8.09 8.94 0.73
C VAL A 233 6.77 9.64 0.44
N ALA A 234 6.51 10.74 1.15
CA ALA A 234 5.35 11.58 0.93
C ALA A 234 5.73 13.06 1.01
N HIS A 235 5.04 13.88 0.22
CA HIS A 235 5.19 15.33 0.20
C HIS A 235 4.06 15.99 1.00
N CYS A 236 4.39 17.04 1.74
CA CYS A 236 3.41 17.83 2.49
C CYS A 236 3.75 19.33 2.40
N LEU A 237 2.77 20.12 2.02
CA LEU A 237 2.83 21.59 2.04
C LEU A 237 1.70 22.12 2.94
N GLY A 238 1.91 22.03 4.27
CA GLY A 238 0.93 22.43 5.28
C GLY A 238 -0.31 21.54 5.42
N LYS A 239 -0.48 20.55 4.54
CA LYS A 239 -1.58 19.58 4.55
C LYS A 239 -1.18 18.29 3.85
N ILE A 240 -1.83 17.20 4.23
CA ILE A 240 -1.65 15.89 3.58
C ILE A 240 -2.11 15.97 2.12
N GLU A 241 -1.29 15.48 1.19
CA GLU A 241 -1.69 15.31 -0.20
C GLU A 241 -2.40 13.96 -0.38
N TYR A 242 -3.41 13.98 -1.24
CA TYR A 242 -4.23 12.79 -1.54
C TYR A 242 -4.18 12.46 -3.01
N ARG A 243 -4.27 11.17 -3.30
CA ARG A 243 -4.59 10.65 -4.63
C ARG A 243 -5.90 9.87 -4.56
N SER A 244 -6.71 9.96 -5.59
CA SER A 244 -8.00 9.27 -5.68
C SER A 244 -7.91 7.90 -6.34
N LYS A 245 -6.80 7.59 -7.01
CA LYS A 245 -6.61 6.34 -7.75
C LYS A 245 -5.22 5.75 -7.51
N THR A 246 -5.18 4.44 -7.35
CA THR A 246 -3.93 3.66 -7.32
C THR A 246 -4.08 2.39 -8.13
N GLU A 247 -2.95 1.81 -8.55
CA GLU A 247 -2.90 0.50 -9.17
C GLU A 247 -1.93 -0.39 -8.39
N ILE A 248 -2.40 -1.56 -7.96
CA ILE A 248 -1.60 -2.55 -7.25
C ILE A 248 -1.78 -3.89 -7.95
N GLU A 249 -0.67 -4.51 -8.38
CA GLU A 249 -0.68 -5.79 -9.10
C GLU A 249 -1.63 -5.77 -10.33
N GLY A 250 -1.75 -4.64 -11.01
CA GLY A 250 -2.62 -4.49 -12.19
C GLY A 250 -4.10 -4.26 -11.87
N ILE A 251 -4.46 -4.16 -10.58
CA ILE A 251 -5.83 -3.89 -10.13
C ILE A 251 -5.96 -2.41 -9.83
N SER A 252 -6.88 -1.74 -10.54
CA SER A 252 -7.19 -0.33 -10.31
C SER A 252 -8.16 -0.18 -9.13
N ILE A 253 -7.78 0.67 -8.18
CA ILE A 253 -8.57 0.96 -6.99
C ILE A 253 -8.78 2.47 -6.91
N VAL A 254 -10.03 2.88 -6.85
CA VAL A 254 -10.43 4.28 -6.67
C VAL A 254 -10.93 4.46 -5.25
N ALA A 255 -10.07 5.01 -4.43
CA ALA A 255 -10.38 5.41 -3.06
C ALA A 255 -9.44 6.55 -2.66
N PRO A 256 -9.92 7.54 -1.89
CA PRO A 256 -9.05 8.59 -1.36
C PRO A 256 -7.98 7.98 -0.47
N MET A 257 -6.72 8.22 -0.80
CA MET A 257 -5.59 7.73 -0.01
C MET A 257 -4.49 8.77 0.06
N VAL A 258 -3.69 8.72 1.11
CA VAL A 258 -2.48 9.56 1.24
C VAL A 258 -1.58 9.30 0.03
N ASP A 259 -1.07 10.37 -0.59
CA ASP A 259 -0.16 10.24 -1.73
C ASP A 259 1.23 9.84 -1.25
N ILE A 260 1.45 8.52 -1.20
CA ILE A 260 2.70 7.89 -0.78
C ILE A 260 3.33 7.22 -1.99
N HIS A 261 4.61 7.48 -2.21
CA HIS A 261 5.38 6.79 -3.24
C HIS A 261 6.36 5.82 -2.57
N THR A 262 6.23 4.54 -2.92
CA THR A 262 7.05 3.46 -2.38
C THR A 262 8.14 3.09 -3.37
N VAL A 263 9.37 2.98 -2.90
CA VAL A 263 10.50 2.47 -3.67
C VAL A 263 11.07 1.21 -3.02
N ALA A 264 11.41 0.20 -3.83
CA ALA A 264 12.00 -1.05 -3.38
C ALA A 264 13.49 -0.83 -3.02
N ALA A 265 13.73 -0.06 -1.97
CA ALA A 265 15.02 0.19 -1.36
C ALA A 265 14.81 0.25 0.15
N GLY A 266 15.24 -0.76 0.86
CA GLY A 266 15.16 -0.88 2.32
C GLY A 266 16.42 -1.53 2.88
N GLY A 267 16.53 -1.66 4.19
CA GLY A 267 17.69 -2.28 4.84
C GLY A 267 17.98 -3.70 4.37
N GLY A 268 16.93 -4.48 4.07
CA GLY A 268 17.02 -5.84 3.55
C GLY A 268 17.16 -5.96 2.03
N SER A 269 17.25 -4.83 1.29
CA SER A 269 17.48 -4.88 -0.16
C SER A 269 18.77 -5.60 -0.48
N ILE A 270 18.66 -6.65 -1.30
CA ILE A 270 19.80 -7.50 -1.68
C ILE A 270 20.76 -6.70 -2.55
N VAL A 271 22.06 -6.79 -2.22
CA VAL A 271 23.13 -6.17 -3.00
C VAL A 271 23.93 -7.25 -3.73
N ASN A 272 24.21 -7.02 -5.00
CA ASN A 272 24.98 -7.91 -5.83
C ASN A 272 25.74 -7.15 -6.94
N PHE A 273 26.63 -7.86 -7.63
CA PHE A 273 27.30 -7.42 -8.84
C PHE A 273 26.83 -8.33 -9.99
N ASP A 274 26.28 -7.75 -11.06
CA ASP A 274 25.72 -8.51 -12.19
C ASP A 274 26.72 -8.84 -13.30
N GLY A 275 28.00 -8.58 -13.07
CA GLY A 275 29.09 -8.75 -14.04
C GLY A 275 29.47 -7.42 -14.72
N VAL A 276 28.63 -6.40 -14.67
CA VAL A 276 28.86 -5.08 -15.27
C VAL A 276 28.83 -3.97 -14.21
N GLN A 277 27.84 -3.99 -13.34
CA GLN A 277 27.62 -2.93 -12.35
C GLN A 277 27.14 -3.47 -11.01
N LEU A 278 27.29 -2.67 -9.98
CA LEU A 278 26.68 -2.90 -8.67
C LEU A 278 25.16 -2.79 -8.81
N LYS A 279 24.38 -3.60 -8.07
CA LYS A 279 22.92 -3.56 -8.04
C LYS A 279 22.39 -3.62 -6.62
N VAL A 280 21.35 -2.82 -6.35
CA VAL A 280 20.60 -2.81 -5.11
C VAL A 280 19.14 -3.15 -5.41
N GLY A 281 18.63 -4.25 -4.81
CA GLY A 281 17.26 -4.70 -5.04
C GLY A 281 16.98 -5.07 -6.52
N PRO A 282 15.69 -5.15 -6.92
CA PRO A 282 14.48 -4.89 -6.13
C PRO A 282 14.17 -5.98 -5.09
N ALA A 283 14.82 -7.15 -5.18
CA ALA A 283 14.61 -8.24 -4.23
C ALA A 283 15.09 -7.86 -2.81
N SER A 284 14.35 -8.29 -1.81
CA SER A 284 14.68 -8.13 -0.39
C SER A 284 14.89 -9.49 0.27
N ALA A 285 15.82 -9.56 1.21
CA ALA A 285 16.05 -10.73 2.04
C ALA A 285 14.95 -10.93 3.11
N GLY A 286 14.06 -9.95 3.27
CA GLY A 286 13.03 -9.97 4.30
C GLY A 286 13.59 -10.04 5.71
N SER A 287 12.80 -10.60 6.61
CA SER A 287 13.21 -10.91 7.99
C SER A 287 13.79 -12.32 8.12
N GLU A 288 13.41 -13.23 7.22
CA GLU A 288 13.83 -14.62 7.14
C GLU A 288 14.19 -14.97 5.69
N PRO A 289 15.40 -15.37 5.36
CA PRO A 289 16.57 -15.50 6.25
C PRO A 289 17.15 -14.17 6.74
N GLY A 290 16.77 -13.03 6.18
CA GLY A 290 17.25 -11.69 6.50
C GLY A 290 18.65 -11.39 5.94
N PRO A 291 19.24 -10.25 6.33
CA PRO A 291 20.62 -9.88 6.04
C PRO A 291 21.65 -10.94 6.44
N ALA A 292 22.81 -10.95 5.78
CA ALA A 292 23.88 -11.90 6.09
C ALA A 292 24.32 -11.82 7.54
N CYS A 293 24.37 -10.62 8.12
CA CYS A 293 24.73 -10.40 9.52
C CYS A 293 23.78 -11.02 10.53
N TYR A 294 22.57 -11.45 10.12
CA TYR A 294 21.60 -12.11 11.01
C TYR A 294 21.94 -13.60 11.28
N LYS A 295 22.99 -14.15 10.64
CA LYS A 295 23.46 -15.53 10.85
C LYS A 295 22.46 -16.64 10.51
N ARG A 296 21.51 -16.36 9.63
CA ARG A 296 20.50 -17.32 9.15
C ARG A 296 20.73 -17.75 7.70
N GLY A 297 21.93 -17.51 7.16
CA GLY A 297 22.30 -17.88 5.79
C GLY A 297 21.89 -16.87 4.72
N GLY A 298 21.38 -15.71 5.10
CA GLY A 298 20.92 -14.68 4.20
C GLY A 298 21.99 -14.09 3.26
N PRO A 299 21.57 -13.40 2.18
CA PRO A 299 22.44 -12.71 1.23
C PRO A 299 23.00 -11.43 1.83
N LEU A 300 23.95 -10.80 1.10
CA LEU A 300 24.39 -9.43 1.40
C LEU A 300 23.26 -8.44 1.10
N THR A 301 23.07 -7.46 1.97
CA THR A 301 22.03 -6.44 1.92
C THR A 301 22.58 -5.05 2.28
N ILE A 302 21.74 -4.01 2.17
CA ILE A 302 22.07 -2.65 2.63
C ILE A 302 22.36 -2.62 4.14
N THR A 303 21.65 -3.40 4.96
CA THR A 303 21.96 -3.53 6.39
C THR A 303 23.38 -4.03 6.63
N ASP A 304 23.87 -4.97 5.82
CA ASP A 304 25.22 -5.48 5.89
C ASP A 304 26.25 -4.41 5.50
N CYS A 305 25.94 -3.58 4.49
CA CYS A 305 26.77 -2.43 4.13
C CYS A 305 26.88 -1.44 5.30
N ASN A 306 25.76 -1.08 5.92
CA ASN A 306 25.71 -0.17 7.07
C ASN A 306 26.47 -0.73 8.28
N LEU A 307 26.37 -2.04 8.53
CA LEU A 307 27.13 -2.71 9.58
C LEU A 307 28.64 -2.69 9.29
N LEU A 308 29.04 -2.97 8.05
CA LEU A 308 30.46 -3.00 7.66
C LEU A 308 31.09 -1.61 7.77
N LEU A 309 30.37 -0.56 7.32
CA LEU A 309 30.81 0.83 7.35
C LEU A 309 30.73 1.47 8.75
N GLY A 310 30.09 0.80 9.72
CA GLY A 310 30.03 1.27 11.12
C GLY A 310 28.83 2.18 11.42
N PHE A 311 27.88 2.36 10.50
CA PHE A 311 26.62 3.07 10.78
C PHE A 311 25.73 2.30 11.75
N LEU A 312 25.90 0.96 11.83
CA LEU A 312 25.27 0.11 12.82
C LEU A 312 26.32 -0.43 13.79
N ASN A 313 26.11 -0.19 15.10
CA ASN A 313 26.94 -0.78 16.14
C ASN A 313 26.24 -2.01 16.74
N PRO A 314 26.79 -3.23 16.59
CA PRO A 314 26.21 -4.47 17.13
C PRO A 314 25.96 -4.45 18.64
N GLU A 315 26.72 -3.69 19.40
CA GLU A 315 26.61 -3.61 20.86
C GLU A 315 25.28 -2.99 21.33
N TYR A 316 24.69 -2.10 20.50
CA TYR A 316 23.43 -1.44 20.80
C TYR A 316 22.20 -2.18 20.23
N PHE A 317 22.42 -3.31 19.53
CA PHE A 317 21.32 -4.14 19.02
C PHE A 317 20.95 -5.24 20.01
N PRO A 318 19.67 -5.63 20.07
CA PRO A 318 19.27 -6.75 20.89
C PRO A 318 19.90 -8.06 20.37
N LYS A 319 20.18 -8.98 21.29
CA LYS A 319 20.69 -10.31 20.94
C LYS A 319 19.52 -11.21 20.50
N CYS A 320 19.01 -11.00 19.30
CA CYS A 320 17.85 -11.72 18.76
C CYS A 320 18.11 -12.36 17.39
N PHE A 321 19.37 -12.49 17.00
CA PHE A 321 19.79 -13.06 15.72
C PHE A 321 20.34 -14.49 15.88
N GLY A 322 20.73 -15.12 14.76
CA GLY A 322 21.14 -16.52 14.71
C GLY A 322 19.93 -17.46 14.66
N LYS A 323 20.21 -18.75 14.60
CA LYS A 323 19.17 -19.80 14.54
C LYS A 323 18.31 -19.85 15.81
N ASP A 324 18.95 -19.61 16.97
CA ASP A 324 18.31 -19.70 18.28
C ASP A 324 17.84 -18.33 18.82
N ASN A 325 17.86 -17.29 18.01
CA ASN A 325 17.44 -15.93 18.37
C ASN A 325 18.13 -15.36 19.62
N ASN A 326 19.42 -15.66 19.84
CA ASN A 326 20.20 -15.26 21.01
C ASN A 326 21.56 -14.66 20.68
N GLN A 327 21.84 -14.38 19.42
CA GLN A 327 23.15 -13.89 18.95
C GLN A 327 23.10 -12.42 18.54
N MET A 328 24.29 -11.80 18.53
CA MET A 328 24.47 -10.43 17.99
C MET A 328 24.63 -10.45 16.47
N LEU A 329 24.52 -9.29 15.86
CA LEU A 329 24.90 -9.06 14.46
C LEU A 329 26.36 -9.46 14.22
N ASP A 330 26.65 -10.11 13.09
CA ASP A 330 27.97 -10.66 12.77
C ASP A 330 28.66 -9.91 11.64
N ARG A 331 29.60 -9.01 12.01
CA ARG A 331 30.42 -8.26 11.06
C ARG A 331 31.41 -9.14 10.31
N GLN A 332 31.89 -10.25 10.91
CA GLN A 332 32.86 -11.13 10.28
C GLN A 332 32.28 -11.89 9.08
N ILE A 333 31.05 -12.39 9.22
CA ILE A 333 30.33 -13.03 8.11
C ILE A 333 30.17 -12.03 6.95
N VAL A 334 29.82 -10.78 7.26
CA VAL A 334 29.66 -9.73 6.25
C VAL A 334 30.97 -9.49 5.52
N SER A 335 32.07 -9.27 6.25
CA SER A 335 33.40 -9.04 5.65
C SER A 335 33.83 -10.20 4.75
N THR A 336 33.60 -11.44 5.18
CA THR A 336 33.90 -12.66 4.40
C THR A 336 33.09 -12.73 3.12
N LYS A 337 31.79 -12.41 3.17
CA LYS A 337 30.92 -12.42 1.99
C LYS A 337 31.27 -11.30 1.00
N PHE A 338 31.62 -10.10 1.46
CA PHE A 338 32.12 -9.03 0.59
C PHE A 338 33.44 -9.41 -0.07
N ALA A 339 34.40 -9.96 0.66
CA ALA A 339 35.66 -10.45 0.08
C ALA A 339 35.40 -11.52 -1.00
N LYS A 340 34.47 -12.46 -0.74
CA LYS A 340 34.06 -13.47 -1.73
C LYS A 340 33.41 -12.84 -2.97
N LEU A 341 32.54 -11.85 -2.81
CA LEU A 341 31.90 -11.13 -3.92
C LEU A 341 32.95 -10.51 -4.83
N ILE A 342 33.96 -9.84 -4.25
CA ILE A 342 35.05 -9.19 -5.00
C ILE A 342 35.89 -10.22 -5.75
N ILE A 343 36.32 -11.29 -5.07
CA ILE A 343 37.17 -12.33 -5.64
C ILE A 343 36.43 -13.07 -6.77
N SER A 344 35.16 -13.38 -6.59
CA SER A 344 34.37 -14.10 -7.60
C SER A 344 33.91 -13.23 -8.78
N SER A 345 34.12 -11.92 -8.70
CA SER A 345 33.80 -11.02 -9.79
C SER A 345 34.81 -11.14 -10.92
N ASN A 346 34.34 -11.14 -12.18
CA ASN A 346 35.22 -11.07 -13.34
C ASN A 346 35.63 -9.62 -13.70
N SER A 347 35.34 -8.65 -12.83
CA SER A 347 35.62 -7.23 -13.03
C SER A 347 36.96 -6.84 -12.45
N GLN A 348 37.94 -6.49 -13.29
CA GLN A 348 39.22 -5.96 -12.85
C GLN A 348 39.07 -4.68 -12.01
N GLN A 349 38.04 -3.88 -12.28
CA GLN A 349 37.78 -2.65 -11.52
C GLN A 349 37.31 -3.00 -10.10
N LEU A 350 36.37 -3.94 -9.95
CA LEU A 350 35.88 -4.35 -8.63
C LEU A 350 36.97 -5.02 -7.80
N GLN A 351 37.85 -5.81 -8.42
CA GLN A 351 38.97 -6.48 -7.75
C GLN A 351 40.04 -5.50 -7.23
N LYS A 352 40.09 -4.28 -7.75
CA LYS A 352 40.97 -3.21 -7.22
C LYS A 352 40.37 -2.49 -6.02
N MET A 353 39.09 -2.66 -5.72
CA MET A 353 38.42 -2.04 -4.60
C MET A 353 38.51 -2.90 -3.34
N ASN A 354 38.58 -2.27 -2.19
CA ASN A 354 38.45 -2.96 -0.92
C ASN A 354 36.96 -3.12 -0.54
N ILE A 355 36.67 -3.97 0.47
CA ILE A 355 35.30 -4.30 0.90
C ILE A 355 34.49 -3.06 1.33
N TYR A 356 35.14 -2.05 1.91
CA TYR A 356 34.50 -0.80 2.36
C TYR A 356 34.08 0.06 1.17
N GLN A 357 34.95 0.21 0.16
CA GLN A 357 34.64 0.94 -1.07
C GLN A 357 33.47 0.32 -1.83
N VAL A 358 33.39 -1.01 -1.87
CA VAL A 358 32.26 -1.71 -2.50
C VAL A 358 30.97 -1.50 -1.71
N ALA A 359 31.03 -1.60 -0.38
CA ALA A 359 29.87 -1.33 0.48
C ALA A 359 29.38 0.12 0.35
N GLU A 360 30.31 1.09 0.31
CA GLU A 360 29.98 2.51 0.08
C GLU A 360 29.32 2.73 -1.29
N GLY A 361 29.78 2.04 -2.33
CA GLY A 361 29.15 2.07 -3.65
C GLY A 361 27.69 1.63 -3.63
N PHE A 362 27.36 0.57 -2.89
CA PHE A 362 25.96 0.13 -2.72
C PHE A 362 25.13 1.14 -1.94
N ILE A 363 25.68 1.75 -0.87
CA ILE A 363 24.98 2.79 -0.11
C ILE A 363 24.68 4.00 -1.00
N LYS A 364 25.63 4.48 -1.78
CA LYS A 364 25.41 5.59 -2.72
C LYS A 364 24.27 5.29 -3.69
N MET A 365 24.25 4.08 -4.28
CA MET A 365 23.16 3.66 -5.18
C MET A 365 21.80 3.62 -4.48
N ALA A 366 21.75 3.13 -3.23
CA ALA A 366 20.51 3.14 -2.46
C ALA A 366 20.02 4.55 -2.19
N ASN A 367 20.92 5.44 -1.76
CA ASN A 367 20.62 6.85 -1.46
C ASN A 367 20.14 7.60 -2.72
N GLU A 368 20.76 7.38 -3.88
CA GLU A 368 20.30 7.94 -5.16
C GLU A 368 18.91 7.46 -5.55
N LYS A 369 18.59 6.17 -5.36
CA LYS A 369 17.24 5.64 -5.60
C LYS A 369 16.20 6.32 -4.73
N MET A 370 16.50 6.50 -3.45
CA MET A 370 15.61 7.17 -2.49
C MET A 370 15.47 8.66 -2.80
N ALA A 371 16.56 9.36 -3.11
CA ALA A 371 16.52 10.75 -3.54
C ALA A 371 15.69 10.93 -4.83
N ASN A 372 15.82 10.03 -5.80
CA ASN A 372 15.02 10.06 -7.03
C ASN A 372 13.52 9.80 -6.76
N ALA A 373 13.18 8.94 -5.80
CA ALA A 373 11.79 8.75 -5.37
C ALA A 373 11.20 10.06 -4.78
N ILE A 374 11.99 10.79 -3.98
CA ILE A 374 11.59 12.10 -3.44
C ILE A 374 11.44 13.13 -4.57
N LYS A 375 12.38 13.19 -5.52
CA LYS A 375 12.29 14.09 -6.68
C LYS A 375 10.99 13.87 -7.46
N LYS A 376 10.59 12.63 -7.66
CA LYS A 376 9.38 12.27 -8.40
C LYS A 376 8.09 12.81 -7.76
N ILE A 377 8.01 12.84 -6.44
CA ILE A 377 6.81 13.34 -5.72
C ILE A 377 6.85 14.83 -5.45
N SER A 378 7.95 15.50 -5.72
CA SER A 378 8.18 16.91 -5.40
C SER A 378 8.67 17.70 -6.60
N ILE A 379 9.92 17.56 -7.00
CA ILE A 379 10.54 18.37 -8.07
C ILE A 379 9.80 18.17 -9.41
N ASP A 380 9.43 16.95 -9.76
CA ASP A 380 8.66 16.66 -10.98
C ASP A 380 7.26 17.29 -10.96
N LYS A 381 6.75 17.64 -9.77
CA LYS A 381 5.50 18.40 -9.56
C LYS A 381 5.73 19.93 -9.47
N GLY A 382 6.97 20.40 -9.58
CA GLY A 382 7.33 21.81 -9.56
C GLY A 382 7.67 22.38 -8.18
N TYR A 383 7.86 21.55 -7.15
CA TYR A 383 8.25 22.00 -5.80
C TYR A 383 9.78 22.06 -5.64
N ASP A 384 10.28 23.10 -5.02
CA ASP A 384 11.70 23.24 -4.64
C ASP A 384 11.90 22.70 -3.23
N VAL A 385 12.45 21.49 -3.12
CA VAL A 385 12.62 20.80 -1.84
C VAL A 385 13.74 21.35 -0.96
N ARG A 386 14.56 22.29 -1.45
CA ARG A 386 15.68 22.86 -0.69
C ARG A 386 15.24 23.67 0.53
N SER A 387 13.98 24.15 0.54
CA SER A 387 13.36 24.83 1.68
C SER A 387 12.65 23.88 2.65
N TYR A 388 12.52 22.60 2.29
CA TYR A 388 11.79 21.62 3.09
C TYR A 388 12.62 21.02 4.20
N SER A 389 11.95 20.53 5.23
CA SER A 389 12.54 19.67 6.25
C SER A 389 12.33 18.20 5.89
N LEU A 390 13.34 17.37 6.01
CA LEU A 390 13.26 15.93 5.84
C LEU A 390 12.84 15.28 7.17
N SER A 391 11.59 14.85 7.29
CA SER A 391 11.12 14.10 8.46
C SER A 391 11.48 12.63 8.32
N CYS A 392 12.50 12.22 9.08
CA CYS A 392 13.11 10.90 9.01
C CYS A 392 12.54 9.97 10.08
N TYR A 393 12.02 8.81 9.66
CA TYR A 393 11.50 7.77 10.54
C TYR A 393 11.62 6.37 9.91
N GLY A 394 11.23 5.33 10.67
CA GLY A 394 11.50 3.95 10.30
C GLY A 394 12.88 3.47 10.77
N GLY A 395 13.06 2.16 10.91
CA GLY A 395 14.25 1.57 11.54
C GLY A 395 15.57 1.74 10.77
N ALA A 396 15.51 1.96 9.44
CA ALA A 396 16.70 2.10 8.60
C ALA A 396 16.97 3.55 8.14
N ALA A 397 15.96 4.40 8.14
CA ALA A 397 16.06 5.76 7.60
C ALA A 397 17.19 6.62 8.20
N PRO A 398 17.47 6.61 9.52
CA PRO A 398 18.51 7.43 10.11
C PRO A 398 19.92 7.17 9.55
N GLN A 399 20.18 5.98 9.02
CA GLN A 399 21.48 5.61 8.44
C GLN A 399 21.71 6.22 7.05
N HIS A 400 20.67 6.78 6.43
CA HIS A 400 20.66 7.27 5.06
C HIS A 400 20.25 8.73 4.92
N CYS A 401 19.54 9.28 5.93
CA CYS A 401 18.87 10.58 5.81
C CYS A 401 19.81 11.75 5.53
N CYS A 402 21.04 11.75 6.06
CA CYS A 402 22.01 12.82 5.81
C CYS A 402 22.44 12.85 4.34
N ASP A 403 22.87 11.70 3.80
CA ASP A 403 23.28 11.61 2.39
C ASP A 403 22.13 11.92 1.44
N VAL A 404 20.91 11.46 1.76
CA VAL A 404 19.71 11.75 0.96
C VAL A 404 19.37 13.24 1.00
N ALA A 405 19.49 13.89 2.16
CA ALA A 405 19.29 15.33 2.30
C ALA A 405 20.31 16.12 1.48
N ASP A 406 21.59 15.72 1.52
CA ASP A 406 22.66 16.34 0.74
C ASP A 406 22.41 16.23 -0.77
N LEU A 407 21.99 15.04 -1.26
CA LEU A 407 21.62 14.81 -2.67
C LEU A 407 20.45 15.67 -3.15
N LEU A 408 19.60 16.11 -2.24
CA LEU A 408 18.42 16.95 -2.51
C LEU A 408 18.66 18.43 -2.20
N GLY A 409 19.76 18.77 -1.53
CA GLY A 409 20.06 20.12 -1.04
C GLY A 409 19.18 20.54 0.15
N ILE A 410 18.55 19.59 0.84
CA ILE A 410 17.78 19.83 2.07
C ILE A 410 18.74 20.06 3.23
N LYS A 411 18.50 21.12 4.02
CA LYS A 411 19.40 21.53 5.10
C LYS A 411 18.92 21.15 6.50
N GLU A 412 17.69 20.72 6.63
CA GLU A 412 17.10 20.39 7.93
C GLU A 412 16.54 18.97 7.92
N ILE A 413 16.94 18.17 8.90
CA ILE A 413 16.42 16.81 9.11
C ILE A 413 15.75 16.79 10.48
N LEU A 414 14.52 16.29 10.52
CA LEU A 414 13.73 16.12 11.74
C LEU A 414 13.71 14.63 12.10
N VAL A 415 14.22 14.30 13.28
CA VAL A 415 14.16 12.94 13.85
C VAL A 415 13.38 13.00 15.14
N ASN A 416 12.27 12.30 15.21
CA ASN A 416 11.44 12.23 16.42
C ASN A 416 11.94 11.09 17.33
N ASP A 417 11.82 11.25 18.65
CA ASP A 417 12.16 10.18 19.62
C ASP A 417 11.39 8.89 19.37
N ASN A 418 10.18 8.99 18.80
CA ASN A 418 9.34 7.86 18.42
C ASN A 418 9.50 7.45 16.94
N ALA A 419 10.58 7.83 16.28
CA ALA A 419 10.80 7.57 14.85
C ALA A 419 10.65 6.09 14.47
N SER A 420 11.05 5.16 15.33
CA SER A 420 10.91 3.71 15.10
C SER A 420 9.46 3.19 15.15
N VAL A 421 8.56 3.95 15.76
CA VAL A 421 7.12 3.62 15.93
C VAL A 421 6.21 4.75 15.43
N MET A 422 6.68 5.54 14.48
CA MET A 422 5.98 6.72 13.96
C MET A 422 4.58 6.40 13.46
N SER A 423 4.40 5.25 12.81
CA SER A 423 3.07 4.82 12.34
C SER A 423 2.09 4.64 13.51
N ALA A 424 2.53 4.05 14.61
CA ALA A 424 1.68 3.87 15.80
C ALA A 424 1.37 5.24 16.46
N LEU A 425 2.36 6.12 16.54
CA LEU A 425 2.16 7.49 17.03
C LEU A 425 1.14 8.24 16.16
N GLY A 426 1.28 8.16 14.84
CA GLY A 426 0.38 8.83 13.91
C GLY A 426 -1.04 8.29 13.97
N ILE A 427 -1.24 6.97 14.16
CA ILE A 427 -2.55 6.38 14.40
C ILE A 427 -3.14 6.94 15.70
N GLY A 428 -2.32 7.09 16.75
CA GLY A 428 -2.72 7.72 18.00
C GLY A 428 -3.13 9.20 17.88
N LEU A 429 -2.52 9.93 16.95
CA LEU A 429 -2.78 11.36 16.69
C LEU A 429 -3.88 11.59 15.64
N ALA A 430 -4.25 10.58 14.86
CA ALA A 430 -5.20 10.70 13.76
C ALA A 430 -6.62 11.03 14.26
N SER A 431 -7.33 11.85 13.50
CA SER A 431 -8.75 12.13 13.69
C SER A 431 -9.63 11.21 12.84
N GLU A 432 -10.89 11.09 13.20
CA GLU A 432 -11.88 10.47 12.33
C GLU A 432 -12.08 11.31 11.06
N LYS A 433 -12.07 10.62 9.89
CA LYS A 433 -12.29 11.26 8.59
C LYS A 433 -13.23 10.43 7.74
N LYS A 434 -14.19 11.12 7.14
CA LYS A 434 -15.02 10.58 6.06
C LYS A 434 -14.78 11.44 4.81
N VAL A 435 -14.27 10.82 3.76
CA VAL A 435 -14.07 11.48 2.46
C VAL A 435 -15.13 10.99 1.51
N LEU A 436 -15.82 11.90 0.86
CA LEU A 436 -16.83 11.64 -0.17
C LEU A 436 -16.34 12.25 -1.48
N GLU A 437 -16.41 11.48 -2.54
CA GLU A 437 -16.10 11.92 -3.91
C GLU A 437 -17.30 11.69 -4.81
N GLU A 438 -17.60 12.65 -5.63
CA GLU A 438 -18.74 12.61 -6.57
C GLU A 438 -18.35 13.26 -7.90
N SER A 439 -18.77 12.65 -9.01
CA SER A 439 -18.64 13.26 -10.33
C SER A 439 -19.70 14.34 -10.53
N VAL A 440 -19.26 15.56 -10.80
CA VAL A 440 -20.15 16.71 -11.05
C VAL A 440 -20.17 17.00 -12.55
N GLU A 441 -21.27 16.62 -13.21
CA GLU A 441 -21.52 16.89 -14.63
C GLU A 441 -22.36 18.15 -14.80
N LYS A 442 -21.70 19.32 -14.75
CA LYS A 442 -22.36 20.63 -14.96
C LYS A 442 -21.72 21.38 -16.10
N ILE A 443 -22.56 22.02 -16.93
CA ILE A 443 -22.08 22.94 -17.97
C ILE A 443 -21.45 24.15 -17.29
N PHE A 444 -20.18 24.41 -17.58
CA PHE A 444 -19.49 25.62 -17.10
C PHE A 444 -20.08 26.83 -17.79
N LYS A 445 -20.91 27.59 -17.11
CA LYS A 445 -21.32 28.93 -17.61
C LYS A 445 -20.21 29.90 -17.24
N LYS A 446 -19.55 30.44 -18.27
CA LYS A 446 -18.62 31.56 -18.10
C LYS A 446 -19.50 32.76 -17.67
N ASN A 447 -19.29 33.27 -16.46
CA ASN A 447 -19.86 34.55 -16.02
C ASN A 447 -19.22 35.68 -16.78
#